data_142d431d8365703bc1a1b07fa27e00fc
#
_entry.id   142d431d8365703bc1a1b07fa27e00fc
#
_cell.length_a   1.000
_cell.length_b   1.000
_cell.length_c   1.000
_cell.angle_alpha   90.00
_cell.angle_beta   90.00
_cell.angle_gamma   90.00
#
_symmetry.space_group_name_H-M   'P 1'
#
loop_
_entity.id
_entity.type
_entity.pdbx_description
1 polymer ?
#
loop_
_entity_poly.entity_id
_entity_poly.type
_entity_poly.pdbx_seq_one_letter_code
_entity_poly.pdbx_strand_id
1 'polypeptide(L)'
;MEIKRMQLGMIQTNCYIFWDENTLDCAVVDPGDDGEQVAAFIQGRGLNPVAILLTHSHFDHILGIPGLRSQWPNLPVYCHPADVNPDETTTSLFGTTFPSVSSFGNVLPYQEGDTVPVGGLTVHVLHTPGHTPGGVVLQVEDALFTGDTLFEGSMGRTDLEGGSETQLLHSLKRLAQLPGDWREIGRASCRERV
;
A
#
# COMPACT_ATOMS: atom_id res chain seq x y z
N MET A 1 0.37 12.83 13.05
CA MET A 1 0.99 11.70 12.32
C MET A 1 2.20 12.17 11.53
N GLU A 2 3.29 11.45 11.61
CA GLU A 2 4.49 11.64 10.78
C GLU A 2 4.52 10.63 9.64
N ILE A 3 5.12 11.02 8.50
CA ILE A 3 5.23 10.17 7.32
C ILE A 3 6.66 10.24 6.76
N LYS A 4 7.24 9.08 6.49
CA LYS A 4 8.49 8.93 5.75
C LYS A 4 8.22 8.26 4.41
N ARG A 5 8.64 8.90 3.32
CA ARG A 5 8.69 8.29 1.99
C ARG A 5 10.08 7.68 1.76
N MET A 6 10.12 6.49 1.20
CA MET A 6 11.31 5.83 0.68
C MET A 6 11.02 5.37 -0.76
N GLN A 7 11.95 5.61 -1.68
CA GLN A 7 11.89 5.07 -3.03
C GLN A 7 12.71 3.81 -3.07
N LEU A 8 12.09 2.68 -3.40
CA LEU A 8 12.68 1.36 -3.26
C LEU A 8 12.80 0.64 -4.59
N GLY A 9 13.84 -0.19 -4.70
CA GLY A 9 14.09 -1.05 -5.84
C GLY A 9 14.42 -0.33 -7.15
N MET A 10 14.54 -1.12 -8.21
CA MET A 10 14.89 -0.62 -9.55
C MET A 10 13.80 0.26 -10.18
N ILE A 11 12.54 0.01 -9.84
CA ILE A 11 11.37 0.74 -10.36
C ILE A 11 11.12 2.03 -9.56
N GLN A 12 11.79 2.19 -8.41
CA GLN A 12 11.67 3.33 -7.52
C GLN A 12 10.23 3.56 -7.03
N THR A 13 9.52 2.47 -6.72
CA THR A 13 8.19 2.54 -6.13
C THR A 13 8.26 3.22 -4.75
N ASN A 14 7.34 4.13 -4.49
CA ASN A 14 7.27 4.78 -3.20
C ASN A 14 6.70 3.83 -2.16
N CYS A 15 7.50 3.53 -1.14
CA CYS A 15 7.08 2.93 0.11
C CYS A 15 6.89 4.02 1.15
N TYR A 16 5.85 3.92 1.95
CA TYR A 16 5.61 4.88 3.02
C TYR A 16 5.61 4.20 4.38
N ILE A 17 6.23 4.87 5.35
CA ILE A 17 6.15 4.51 6.76
C ILE A 17 5.46 5.68 7.44
N PHE A 18 4.33 5.44 8.07
CA PHE A 18 3.69 6.46 8.91
C PHE A 18 3.57 5.95 10.35
N TRP A 19 3.59 6.87 11.31
CA TRP A 19 3.54 6.51 12.73
C TRP A 19 2.82 7.55 13.58
N ASP A 20 2.28 7.04 14.68
CA ASP A 20 1.78 7.87 15.76
C ASP A 20 2.97 8.37 16.61
N GLU A 21 3.11 9.69 16.73
CA GLU A 21 4.19 10.33 17.49
C GLU A 21 4.15 10.07 18.99
N ASN A 22 2.97 9.70 19.53
CA ASN A 22 2.80 9.45 20.96
C ASN A 22 3.16 8.01 21.34
N THR A 23 2.77 7.03 20.52
CA THR A 23 2.96 5.59 20.81
C THR A 23 4.19 5.02 20.10
N LEU A 24 4.67 5.67 19.03
CA LEU A 24 5.68 5.19 18.09
C LEU A 24 5.27 3.92 17.32
N ASP A 25 4.00 3.53 17.39
CA ASP A 25 3.46 2.47 16.53
C ASP A 25 3.41 2.97 15.09
N CYS A 26 3.87 2.15 14.16
CA CYS A 26 3.95 2.48 12.74
C CYS A 26 3.35 1.40 11.85
N ALA A 27 2.94 1.80 10.66
CA ALA A 27 2.63 0.89 9.57
C ALA A 27 3.49 1.20 8.34
N VAL A 28 3.72 0.16 7.53
CA VAL A 28 4.44 0.25 6.26
C VAL A 28 3.43 0.08 5.14
N VAL A 29 3.37 1.03 4.22
CA VAL A 29 2.53 0.97 3.03
C VAL A 29 3.39 0.64 1.83
N ASP A 30 3.02 -0.40 1.10
CA ASP A 30 3.62 -0.84 -0.16
C ASP A 30 5.16 -0.97 -0.10
N PRO A 31 5.71 -1.90 0.69
CA PRO A 31 7.14 -2.18 0.69
C PRO A 31 7.56 -2.90 -0.59
N GLY A 32 7.80 -2.12 -1.65
CA GLY A 32 8.00 -2.63 -3.00
C GLY A 32 9.30 -3.39 -3.22
N ASP A 33 10.34 -3.12 -2.42
CA ASP A 33 11.65 -3.77 -2.46
C ASP A 33 12.46 -3.37 -1.22
N ASP A 34 13.74 -3.78 -1.13
CA ASP A 34 14.71 -3.32 -0.11
C ASP A 34 14.16 -3.32 1.33
N GLY A 35 13.39 -4.35 1.72
CA GLY A 35 12.71 -4.43 3.01
C GLY A 35 13.65 -4.31 4.22
N GLU A 36 14.91 -4.70 4.08
CA GLU A 36 15.96 -4.53 5.10
C GLU A 36 16.28 -3.05 5.32
N GLN A 37 16.24 -2.22 4.27
CA GLN A 37 16.45 -0.77 4.38
C GLN A 37 15.29 -0.11 5.11
N VAL A 38 14.06 -0.56 4.84
CA VAL A 38 12.85 -0.13 5.56
C VAL A 38 12.95 -0.52 7.03
N ALA A 39 13.34 -1.77 7.31
CA ALA A 39 13.52 -2.26 8.68
C ALA A 39 14.59 -1.47 9.44
N ALA A 40 15.72 -1.16 8.81
CA ALA A 40 16.78 -0.36 9.41
C ALA A 40 16.30 1.06 9.78
N PHE A 41 15.47 1.67 8.94
CA PHE A 41 14.87 2.98 9.25
C PHE A 41 13.95 2.88 10.49
N ILE A 42 13.06 1.88 10.54
CA ILE A 42 12.13 1.65 11.65
C ILE A 42 12.91 1.47 12.95
N GLN A 43 13.92 0.60 12.95
CA GLN A 43 14.78 0.33 14.12
C GLN A 43 15.56 1.57 14.53
N GLY A 44 16.15 2.30 13.58
CA GLY A 44 16.93 3.51 13.84
C GLY A 44 16.11 4.66 14.43
N ARG A 45 14.79 4.64 14.23
CA ARG A 45 13.85 5.60 14.82
C ARG A 45 13.19 5.11 16.10
N GLY A 46 13.41 3.86 16.50
CA GLY A 46 12.77 3.25 17.65
C GLY A 46 11.26 3.05 17.47
N LEU A 47 10.80 2.90 16.21
CA LEU A 47 9.40 2.68 15.89
C LEU A 47 9.02 1.21 16.12
N ASN A 48 7.74 0.97 16.42
CA ASN A 48 7.15 -0.34 16.60
C ASN A 48 6.22 -0.66 15.42
N PRO A 49 6.63 -1.50 14.45
CA PRO A 49 5.78 -1.82 13.32
C PRO A 49 4.64 -2.77 13.72
N VAL A 50 3.41 -2.39 13.41
CA VAL A 50 2.20 -3.15 13.76
C VAL A 50 1.49 -3.74 12.54
N ALA A 51 1.75 -3.21 11.34
CA ALA A 51 1.13 -3.69 10.11
C ALA A 51 1.95 -3.36 8.85
N ILE A 52 1.82 -4.20 7.83
CA ILE A 52 2.09 -3.88 6.43
C ILE A 52 0.73 -3.74 5.75
N LEU A 53 0.51 -2.64 5.05
CA LEU A 53 -0.74 -2.30 4.38
C LEU A 53 -0.50 -2.19 2.88
N LEU A 54 -1.16 -3.01 2.07
CA LEU A 54 -0.95 -3.04 0.62
C LEU A 54 -2.08 -2.32 -0.09
N THR A 55 -1.77 -1.28 -0.85
CA THR A 55 -2.78 -0.65 -1.71
C THR A 55 -3.28 -1.61 -2.79
N HIS A 56 -2.42 -2.52 -3.25
CA HIS A 56 -2.71 -3.63 -4.16
C HIS A 56 -1.54 -4.64 -4.15
N SER A 57 -1.64 -5.74 -4.91
CA SER A 57 -0.69 -6.85 -4.80
C SER A 57 0.32 -6.97 -5.94
N HIS A 58 0.53 -5.95 -6.77
CA HIS A 58 1.59 -6.01 -7.78
C HIS A 58 2.98 -6.16 -7.13
N PHE A 59 3.88 -6.86 -7.84
CA PHE A 59 5.18 -7.29 -7.33
C PHE A 59 6.01 -6.13 -6.76
N ASP A 60 5.98 -4.98 -7.42
CA ASP A 60 6.72 -3.77 -7.04
C ASP A 60 6.12 -3.02 -5.83
N HIS A 61 5.10 -3.58 -5.20
CA HIS A 61 4.52 -3.12 -3.93
C HIS A 61 4.71 -4.12 -2.78
N ILE A 62 5.25 -5.33 -3.06
CA ILE A 62 5.28 -6.43 -2.08
C ILE A 62 6.67 -7.06 -1.85
N LEU A 63 7.66 -6.84 -2.72
CA LEU A 63 8.94 -7.56 -2.66
C LEU A 63 9.77 -7.26 -1.41
N GLY A 64 9.51 -6.17 -0.70
CA GLY A 64 10.17 -5.84 0.57
C GLY A 64 9.60 -6.56 1.80
N ILE A 65 8.47 -7.28 1.67
CA ILE A 65 7.84 -8.00 2.79
C ILE A 65 8.80 -8.98 3.48
N PRO A 66 9.58 -9.83 2.76
CA PRO A 66 10.51 -10.76 3.40
C PRO A 66 11.57 -10.06 4.25
N GLY A 67 12.11 -8.93 3.77
CA GLY A 67 13.11 -8.15 4.51
C GLY A 67 12.56 -7.60 5.84
N LEU A 68 11.33 -7.08 5.83
CA LEU A 68 10.63 -6.67 7.06
C LEU A 68 10.39 -7.85 8.00
N ARG A 69 9.89 -8.98 7.49
CA ARG A 69 9.61 -10.17 8.30
C ARG A 69 10.86 -10.89 8.79
N SER A 70 12.03 -10.63 8.22
CA SER A 70 13.29 -11.10 8.81
C SER A 70 13.54 -10.53 10.21
N GLN A 71 13.01 -9.34 10.49
CA GLN A 71 13.10 -8.67 11.78
C GLN A 71 11.83 -8.86 12.64
N TRP A 72 10.67 -8.88 12.00
CA TRP A 72 9.36 -9.07 12.67
C TRP A 72 8.57 -10.21 12.00
N PRO A 73 8.87 -11.47 12.33
CA PRO A 73 8.34 -12.65 11.61
C PRO A 73 6.80 -12.74 11.57
N ASN A 74 6.13 -12.18 12.58
CA ASN A 74 4.67 -12.22 12.71
C ASN A 74 3.97 -10.93 12.26
N LEU A 75 4.71 -9.99 11.65
CA LEU A 75 4.12 -8.72 11.19
C LEU A 75 3.01 -9.01 10.18
N PRO A 76 1.75 -8.62 10.47
CA PRO A 76 0.63 -8.92 9.58
C PRO A 76 0.72 -8.09 8.31
N VAL A 77 0.29 -8.70 7.20
CA VAL A 77 0.12 -8.04 5.91
C VAL A 77 -1.36 -7.95 5.63
N TYR A 78 -1.86 -6.76 5.33
CA TYR A 78 -3.24 -6.55 4.93
C TYR A 78 -3.32 -6.33 3.43
N CYS A 79 -4.26 -7.02 2.77
CA CYS A 79 -4.52 -6.90 1.34
C CYS A 79 -6.01 -7.14 1.05
N HIS A 80 -6.53 -6.47 0.01
CA HIS A 80 -7.91 -6.71 -0.41
C HIS A 80 -8.06 -8.12 -1.00
N PRO A 81 -9.10 -8.90 -0.62
CA PRO A 81 -9.25 -10.30 -1.05
C PRO A 81 -9.27 -10.51 -2.57
N ALA A 82 -9.75 -9.53 -3.34
CA ALA A 82 -9.79 -9.64 -4.81
C ALA A 82 -8.40 -9.62 -5.46
N ASP A 83 -7.36 -9.21 -4.72
CA ASP A 83 -5.96 -9.23 -5.15
C ASP A 83 -5.16 -10.40 -4.54
N VAL A 84 -5.82 -11.29 -3.79
CA VAL A 84 -5.18 -12.44 -3.14
C VAL A 84 -5.73 -13.72 -3.74
N ASN A 85 -4.91 -14.44 -4.50
CA ASN A 85 -5.23 -15.79 -4.92
C ASN A 85 -4.46 -16.80 -4.04
N PRO A 86 -5.12 -17.52 -3.11
CA PRO A 86 -4.44 -18.43 -2.20
C PRO A 86 -3.79 -19.62 -2.89
N ASP A 87 -4.22 -19.97 -4.11
CA ASP A 87 -3.70 -21.10 -4.88
C ASP A 87 -2.47 -20.71 -5.73
N GLU A 88 -2.16 -19.43 -5.83
CA GLU A 88 -1.05 -18.92 -6.64
C GLU A 88 0.05 -18.33 -5.75
N THR A 89 1.22 -18.96 -5.77
CA THR A 89 2.40 -18.46 -5.05
C THR A 89 3.29 -17.56 -5.91
N THR A 90 3.04 -17.49 -7.20
CA THR A 90 3.78 -16.65 -8.15
C THR A 90 2.84 -15.98 -9.14
N THR A 91 3.25 -14.83 -9.64
CA THR A 91 2.62 -14.12 -10.75
C THR A 91 3.64 -13.89 -11.86
N SER A 92 3.18 -13.78 -13.10
CA SER A 92 4.05 -13.52 -14.24
C SER A 92 3.70 -12.19 -14.90
N LEU A 93 4.69 -11.34 -15.09
CA LEU A 93 4.54 -10.07 -15.77
C LEU A 93 5.67 -9.87 -16.77
N PHE A 94 5.34 -9.55 -18.01
CA PHE A 94 6.30 -9.35 -19.12
C PHE A 94 7.32 -10.48 -19.27
N GLY A 95 6.90 -11.74 -19.03
CA GLY A 95 7.77 -12.92 -19.15
C GLY A 95 8.70 -13.15 -17.95
N THR A 96 8.59 -12.36 -16.90
CA THR A 96 9.31 -12.56 -15.63
C THR A 96 8.34 -13.03 -14.56
N THR A 97 8.78 -14.01 -13.77
CA THR A 97 7.98 -14.55 -12.65
C THR A 97 8.40 -13.91 -11.35
N PHE A 98 7.42 -13.44 -10.59
CA PHE A 98 7.57 -12.82 -9.27
C PHE A 98 6.79 -13.61 -8.22
N PRO A 99 7.14 -13.54 -6.93
CA PRO A 99 6.29 -14.06 -5.88
C PRO A 99 4.95 -13.30 -5.84
N SER A 100 3.86 -13.99 -5.59
CA SER A 100 2.57 -13.37 -5.28
C SER A 100 2.49 -13.04 -3.79
N VAL A 101 1.54 -12.20 -3.39
CA VAL A 101 1.32 -11.86 -1.98
C VAL A 101 1.00 -13.09 -1.14
N SER A 102 0.31 -14.09 -1.70
CA SER A 102 -0.04 -15.34 -1.04
C SER A 102 1.19 -16.16 -0.61
N SER A 103 2.31 -16.04 -1.33
CA SER A 103 3.56 -16.75 -1.02
C SER A 103 4.15 -16.34 0.33
N PHE A 104 3.82 -15.15 0.83
CA PHE A 104 4.35 -14.66 2.09
C PHE A 104 3.58 -15.18 3.32
N GLY A 105 2.38 -15.75 3.15
CA GLY A 105 1.54 -16.22 4.25
C GLY A 105 1.08 -15.11 5.21
N ASN A 106 0.20 -15.45 6.15
CA ASN A 106 -0.35 -14.50 7.14
C ASN A 106 -0.81 -13.18 6.50
N VAL A 107 -1.58 -13.29 5.40
CA VAL A 107 -2.24 -12.17 4.73
C VAL A 107 -3.64 -12.06 5.30
N LEU A 108 -3.94 -10.91 5.92
CA LEU A 108 -5.23 -10.60 6.50
C LEU A 108 -6.08 -9.82 5.48
N PRO A 109 -7.34 -10.17 5.31
CA PRO A 109 -8.22 -9.43 4.42
C PRO A 109 -8.61 -8.10 5.03
N TYR A 110 -8.75 -7.08 4.17
CA TYR A 110 -9.47 -5.85 4.47
C TYR A 110 -10.20 -5.35 3.21
N GLN A 111 -11.28 -4.62 3.41
CA GLN A 111 -12.17 -4.20 2.34
C GLN A 111 -12.80 -2.85 2.62
N GLU A 112 -13.68 -2.39 1.73
CA GLU A 112 -14.41 -1.13 1.88
C GLU A 112 -15.01 -0.96 3.28
N GLY A 113 -14.66 0.16 3.92
CA GLY A 113 -15.18 0.54 5.23
C GLY A 113 -14.47 -0.09 6.43
N ASP A 114 -13.56 -1.05 6.20
CA ASP A 114 -12.75 -1.61 7.28
C ASP A 114 -11.78 -0.56 7.84
N THR A 115 -11.32 -0.81 9.07
CA THR A 115 -10.34 0.03 9.73
C THR A 115 -9.21 -0.79 10.32
N VAL A 116 -7.97 -0.23 10.27
CA VAL A 116 -6.80 -0.83 10.92
C VAL A 116 -6.23 0.18 11.92
N PRO A 117 -6.10 -0.18 13.20
CA PRO A 117 -5.49 0.71 14.19
C PRO A 117 -3.96 0.71 14.08
N VAL A 118 -3.35 1.90 14.22
CA VAL A 118 -1.89 2.10 14.29
C VAL A 118 -1.63 3.09 15.43
N GLY A 119 -1.37 2.57 16.63
CA GLY A 119 -1.33 3.41 17.83
C GLY A 119 -2.65 4.13 18.07
N GLY A 120 -2.61 5.44 18.17
CA GLY A 120 -3.82 6.30 18.25
C GLY A 120 -4.40 6.68 16.89
N LEU A 121 -3.78 6.26 15.79
CA LEU A 121 -4.26 6.52 14.43
C LEU A 121 -5.24 5.44 13.98
N THR A 122 -6.16 5.81 13.09
CA THR A 122 -7.08 4.88 12.43
C THR A 122 -6.90 4.97 10.93
N VAL A 123 -6.56 3.85 10.30
CA VAL A 123 -6.54 3.71 8.84
C VAL A 123 -7.93 3.30 8.37
N HIS A 124 -8.53 4.05 7.46
CA HIS A 124 -9.79 3.70 6.81
C HIS A 124 -9.51 3.17 5.41
N VAL A 125 -10.14 2.06 5.05
CA VAL A 125 -9.98 1.41 3.74
C VAL A 125 -11.07 1.88 2.79
N LEU A 126 -10.67 2.43 1.65
CA LEU A 126 -11.54 2.85 0.55
C LEU A 126 -11.26 1.95 -0.65
N HIS A 127 -12.19 1.09 -1.04
CA HIS A 127 -12.02 0.22 -2.22
C HIS A 127 -12.09 1.05 -3.51
N THR A 128 -11.02 1.03 -4.28
CA THR A 128 -10.84 1.82 -5.52
C THR A 128 -10.37 0.92 -6.66
N PRO A 129 -11.24 -0.01 -7.12
CA PRO A 129 -10.88 -0.95 -8.18
C PRO A 129 -10.64 -0.24 -9.50
N GLY A 130 -9.83 -0.89 -10.35
CA GLY A 130 -9.63 -0.47 -11.74
C GLY A 130 -8.18 -0.60 -12.20
N HIS A 131 -7.18 -0.29 -11.40
CA HIS A 131 -5.79 -0.69 -11.66
C HIS A 131 -5.63 -2.18 -11.40
N THR A 132 -6.12 -2.63 -10.24
CA THR A 132 -6.38 -4.04 -9.93
C THR A 132 -7.83 -4.19 -9.44
N PRO A 133 -8.39 -5.42 -9.39
CA PRO A 133 -9.71 -5.66 -8.82
C PRO A 133 -9.80 -5.34 -7.32
N GLY A 134 -8.70 -5.52 -6.60
CA GLY A 134 -8.60 -5.28 -5.15
C GLY A 134 -7.92 -3.98 -4.76
N GLY A 135 -7.69 -3.07 -5.70
CA GLY A 135 -7.06 -1.78 -5.41
C GLY A 135 -7.80 -0.99 -4.33
N VAL A 136 -7.06 -0.44 -3.38
CA VAL A 136 -7.60 0.41 -2.31
C VAL A 136 -6.81 1.70 -2.14
N VAL A 137 -7.47 2.71 -1.62
CA VAL A 137 -6.86 3.90 -1.04
C VAL A 137 -6.97 3.81 0.47
N LEU A 138 -5.89 4.13 1.17
CA LEU A 138 -5.85 4.13 2.62
C LEU A 138 -5.89 5.57 3.13
N GLN A 139 -6.91 5.89 3.90
CA GLN A 139 -7.11 7.21 4.48
C GLN A 139 -6.66 7.21 5.94
N VAL A 140 -5.77 8.14 6.29
CA VAL A 140 -5.30 8.34 7.67
C VAL A 140 -5.22 9.84 7.95
N GLU A 141 -5.95 10.34 8.92
CA GLU A 141 -6.08 11.79 9.19
C GLU A 141 -6.45 12.57 7.91
N ASP A 142 -5.60 13.47 7.42
CA ASP A 142 -5.76 14.25 6.20
C ASP A 142 -5.04 13.65 4.97
N ALA A 143 -4.45 12.45 5.10
CA ALA A 143 -3.65 11.80 4.07
C ALA A 143 -4.40 10.66 3.36
N LEU A 144 -4.24 10.56 2.05
CA LEU A 144 -4.69 9.45 1.21
C LEU A 144 -3.49 8.76 0.56
N PHE A 145 -3.20 7.53 0.98
CA PHE A 145 -2.21 6.69 0.30
C PHE A 145 -2.89 6.02 -0.88
N THR A 146 -2.62 6.49 -2.07
CA THR A 146 -3.38 6.18 -3.28
C THR A 146 -2.83 5.04 -4.12
N GLY A 147 -1.63 4.55 -3.80
CA GLY A 147 -0.96 3.51 -4.57
C GLY A 147 -0.96 3.84 -6.07
N ASP A 148 -1.43 2.88 -6.86
CA ASP A 148 -1.55 3.03 -8.32
C ASP A 148 -2.99 3.39 -8.77
N THR A 149 -3.82 3.93 -7.88
CA THR A 149 -5.13 4.47 -8.24
C THR A 149 -5.01 5.88 -8.81
N LEU A 150 -4.33 6.79 -8.12
CA LEU A 150 -4.20 8.19 -8.49
C LEU A 150 -2.72 8.61 -8.41
N PHE A 151 -2.27 9.37 -9.42
CA PHE A 151 -0.95 10.00 -9.48
C PHE A 151 -1.11 11.50 -9.69
N GLU A 152 -0.04 12.26 -9.42
CA GLU A 152 0.00 13.67 -9.80
C GLU A 152 -0.21 13.84 -11.31
N GLY A 153 -1.34 14.40 -11.69
CA GLY A 153 -1.70 14.64 -13.10
C GLY A 153 -1.97 13.39 -13.93
N SER A 154 -2.12 12.19 -13.32
CA SER A 154 -2.32 10.94 -14.03
C SER A 154 -3.06 9.91 -13.17
N MET A 155 -3.23 8.72 -13.68
CA MET A 155 -3.83 7.57 -12.99
C MET A 155 -3.08 6.28 -13.33
N GLY A 156 -3.30 5.23 -12.54
CA GLY A 156 -2.75 3.91 -12.80
C GLY A 156 -3.17 3.33 -14.15
N ARG A 157 -2.34 2.46 -14.69
CA ARG A 157 -2.68 1.71 -15.93
C ARG A 157 -3.79 0.69 -15.66
N THR A 158 -4.56 0.38 -16.70
CA THR A 158 -5.72 -0.52 -16.61
C THR A 158 -5.69 -1.64 -17.64
N ASP A 159 -4.56 -1.82 -18.31
CA ASP A 159 -4.35 -2.78 -19.40
C ASP A 159 -3.67 -4.08 -18.94
N LEU A 160 -3.45 -4.25 -17.64
CA LEU A 160 -3.00 -5.49 -17.03
C LEU A 160 -4.18 -6.39 -16.67
N GLU A 161 -3.90 -7.64 -16.34
CA GLU A 161 -4.92 -8.62 -15.95
C GLU A 161 -5.76 -8.10 -14.76
N GLY A 162 -7.09 -8.18 -14.89
CA GLY A 162 -8.03 -7.65 -13.91
C GLY A 162 -8.24 -6.13 -13.96
N GLY A 163 -7.46 -5.39 -14.78
CA GLY A 163 -7.58 -3.95 -14.94
C GLY A 163 -8.87 -3.53 -15.66
N SER A 164 -9.40 -2.37 -15.31
CA SER A 164 -10.63 -1.79 -15.90
C SER A 164 -10.62 -0.27 -15.83
N GLU A 165 -10.48 0.38 -16.98
CA GLU A 165 -10.51 1.84 -17.06
C GLU A 165 -11.85 2.42 -16.55
N THR A 166 -12.96 1.78 -16.88
CA THR A 166 -14.29 2.21 -16.43
C THR A 166 -14.40 2.21 -14.90
N GLN A 167 -13.87 1.16 -14.25
CA GLN A 167 -13.87 1.07 -12.79
C GLN A 167 -12.92 2.11 -12.19
N LEU A 168 -11.74 2.31 -12.76
CA LEU A 168 -10.77 3.27 -12.26
C LEU A 168 -11.33 4.70 -12.32
N LEU A 169 -11.95 5.08 -13.44
CA LEU A 169 -12.59 6.38 -13.58
C LEU A 169 -13.74 6.57 -12.57
N HIS A 170 -14.49 5.50 -12.26
CA HIS A 170 -15.51 5.55 -11.21
C HIS A 170 -14.89 5.75 -9.82
N SER A 171 -13.81 5.04 -9.52
CA SER A 171 -13.04 5.17 -8.28
C SER A 171 -12.48 6.58 -8.10
N LEU A 172 -11.86 7.14 -9.14
CA LEU A 172 -11.34 8.52 -9.14
C LEU A 172 -12.44 9.55 -8.93
N LYS A 173 -13.59 9.40 -9.60
CA LYS A 173 -14.75 10.28 -9.40
C LYS A 173 -15.27 10.24 -7.96
N ARG A 174 -15.26 9.06 -7.34
CA ARG A 174 -15.62 8.90 -5.94
C ARG A 174 -14.62 9.59 -5.02
N LEU A 175 -13.32 9.42 -5.24
CA LEU A 175 -12.27 10.10 -4.47
C LEU A 175 -12.39 11.62 -4.56
N ALA A 176 -12.64 12.16 -5.75
CA ALA A 176 -12.84 13.60 -5.96
C ALA A 176 -14.10 14.17 -5.25
N GLN A 177 -15.00 13.33 -4.76
CA GLN A 177 -16.20 13.73 -4.02
C GLN A 177 -16.03 13.58 -2.49
N LEU A 178 -14.88 13.09 -2.01
CA LEU A 178 -14.62 13.00 -0.58
C LEU A 178 -14.62 14.41 0.03
N PRO A 179 -15.38 14.62 1.11
CA PRO A 179 -15.39 15.91 1.79
C PRO A 179 -14.06 16.13 2.52
N GLY A 180 -13.47 17.30 2.35
CA GLY A 180 -12.23 17.68 3.03
C GLY A 180 -11.15 18.16 2.07
N ASP A 181 -10.01 18.53 2.63
CA ASP A 181 -8.78 18.91 1.92
C ASP A 181 -7.74 17.83 2.16
N TRP A 182 -7.51 16.97 1.18
CA TRP A 182 -6.72 15.75 1.31
C TRP A 182 -5.32 15.94 0.75
N ARG A 183 -4.31 15.41 1.45
CA ARG A 183 -2.96 15.24 0.93
C ARG A 183 -2.90 13.93 0.16
N GLU A 184 -2.76 13.99 -1.13
CA GLU A 184 -2.50 12.80 -1.95
C GLU A 184 -1.07 12.32 -1.71
N ILE A 185 -0.92 11.03 -1.42
CA ILE A 185 0.34 10.35 -1.12
C ILE A 185 0.43 9.13 -2.02
N GLY A 186 0.83 9.35 -3.27
CA GLY A 186 0.83 8.34 -4.31
C GLY A 186 2.21 7.87 -4.74
N ARG A 187 2.24 6.99 -5.73
CA ARG A 187 3.47 6.37 -6.23
C ARG A 187 4.48 7.36 -6.80
N ALA A 188 4.04 8.40 -7.48
CA ALA A 188 4.92 9.28 -8.25
C ALA A 188 5.18 10.66 -7.62
N SER A 189 4.35 11.14 -6.71
CA SER A 189 4.55 12.46 -6.10
C SER A 189 4.07 12.54 -4.65
N CYS A 190 4.71 13.38 -3.90
CA CYS A 190 4.26 13.83 -2.59
C CYS A 190 4.30 15.35 -2.61
N ARG A 191 3.30 16.06 -3.09
CA ARG A 191 3.34 17.51 -2.86
C ARG A 191 2.07 18.32 -3.08
N GLU A 192 0.95 17.79 -3.54
CA GLU A 192 -0.19 18.68 -3.70
C GLU A 192 -1.44 18.24 -2.93
N ARG A 193 -2.15 19.24 -2.42
CA ARG A 193 -3.49 19.06 -1.88
C ARG A 193 -4.45 18.91 -3.04
N VAL A 194 -5.30 17.91 -2.99
CA VAL A 194 -6.35 17.66 -3.97
C VAL A 194 -7.58 18.49 -3.63
#